data_1e059fa023b1473dd180d0722e0b3ccb
#
_entry.id   1e059fa023b1473dd180d0722e0b3ccb
#
_cell.length_a   1.000
_cell.length_b   1.000
_cell.length_c   1.000
_cell.angle_alpha   90.00
_cell.angle_beta   90.00
_cell.angle_gamma   90.00
#
_symmetry.space_group_name_H-M   'P 1'
#
loop_
_entity.id
_entity.type
_entity.pdbx_description
1 polymer ?
#
loop_
_entity_poly.entity_id
_entity_poly.type
_entity_poly.pdbx_seq_one_letter_code
_entity_poly.pdbx_strand_id
1 'polypeptide(L)'
;MKPIKDVYWIEVEKETEDTLTLNGQEIYRDTSYDPMKLARQYGTVYKTPMQDTKETGIQEGDKVWFHHFIATPVNFVKHADKDNIYQAFAEQIYLIQRGEEYIPVGVWNFMEQEMKEPEQSESGILLERSASEVELHGHAVIINDWMKEQGVKEGDRVMWSENSEYDMNIEGKKLLRMRNFDVLAVYEGAE
;
A
#
# COMPACT_ATOMS: atom_id res chain seq x y z
N MET A 1 26.64 11.58 -1.04
CA MET A 1 26.62 10.29 -1.77
C MET A 1 25.24 10.12 -2.41
N LYS A 2 25.13 9.55 -3.62
CA LYS A 2 23.83 9.29 -4.28
C LYS A 2 23.79 7.84 -4.78
N PRO A 3 22.63 7.17 -4.73
CA PRO A 3 22.47 5.86 -5.36
C PRO A 3 22.61 5.94 -6.88
N ILE A 4 22.93 4.83 -7.53
CA ILE A 4 23.27 4.85 -8.96
C ILE A 4 21.99 4.77 -9.80
N LYS A 5 21.55 3.58 -10.17
CA LYS A 5 20.48 3.37 -11.12
C LYS A 5 19.27 2.70 -10.45
N ASP A 6 18.08 3.32 -10.60
CA ASP A 6 16.80 2.76 -10.17
C ASP A 6 16.74 2.32 -8.68
N VAL A 7 17.69 2.81 -7.86
CA VAL A 7 17.76 2.56 -6.42
C VAL A 7 17.47 3.85 -5.68
N TYR A 8 16.53 3.81 -4.77
CA TYR A 8 16.17 4.92 -3.89
C TYR A 8 16.69 4.64 -2.48
N TRP A 9 17.13 5.67 -1.81
CA TRP A 9 17.42 5.61 -0.38
C TRP A 9 16.24 6.19 0.38
N ILE A 10 15.69 5.39 1.27
CA ILE A 10 14.49 5.73 2.04
C ILE A 10 14.87 5.80 3.50
N GLU A 11 14.50 6.87 4.15
CA GLU A 11 14.57 7.04 5.60
C GLU A 11 13.36 6.38 6.24
N VAL A 12 13.60 5.40 7.10
CA VAL A 12 12.56 4.67 7.83
C VAL A 12 12.79 4.90 9.33
N GLU A 13 11.84 5.52 9.99
CA GLU A 13 11.99 5.96 11.38
C GLU A 13 12.22 4.78 12.35
N LYS A 14 11.48 3.69 12.15
CA LYS A 14 11.64 2.41 12.87
C LYS A 14 11.39 1.24 11.92
N GLU A 15 12.08 0.12 12.09
CA GLU A 15 11.92 -1.07 11.24
C GLU A 15 10.57 -1.76 11.41
N THR A 16 9.97 -1.66 12.62
CA THR A 16 8.70 -2.33 12.96
C THR A 16 7.71 -1.36 13.58
N GLU A 17 6.43 -1.65 13.40
CA GLU A 17 5.33 -0.97 14.09
C GLU A 17 5.06 -1.69 15.43
N ASP A 18 5.76 -1.27 16.48
CA ASP A 18 5.68 -1.82 17.82
C ASP A 18 4.53 -1.27 18.67
N THR A 19 3.82 -0.27 18.16
CA THR A 19 2.65 0.32 18.83
C THR A 19 1.43 0.39 17.92
N LEU A 20 0.25 0.26 18.52
CA LEU A 20 -1.04 0.47 17.88
C LEU A 20 -1.86 1.44 18.70
N THR A 21 -2.43 2.47 18.07
CA THR A 21 -3.36 3.38 18.74
C THR A 21 -4.79 2.88 18.59
N LEU A 22 -5.42 2.47 19.70
CA LEU A 22 -6.83 2.11 19.77
C LEU A 22 -7.56 3.09 20.72
N ASN A 23 -8.59 3.76 20.22
CA ASN A 23 -9.39 4.71 21.01
C ASN A 23 -8.54 5.80 21.72
N GLY A 24 -7.44 6.25 21.09
CA GLY A 24 -6.52 7.24 21.63
C GLY A 24 -5.52 6.70 22.68
N GLN A 25 -5.50 5.39 22.92
CA GLN A 25 -4.50 4.73 23.76
C GLN A 25 -3.48 3.99 22.92
N GLU A 26 -2.19 4.20 23.22
CA GLU A 26 -1.09 3.44 22.64
C GLU A 26 -1.02 2.04 23.31
N ILE A 27 -1.08 1.01 22.49
CA ILE A 27 -0.96 -0.39 22.92
C ILE A 27 0.31 -0.95 22.30
N TYR A 28 1.18 -1.52 23.11
CA TYR A 28 2.38 -2.22 22.65
C TYR A 28 2.02 -3.54 21.97
N ARG A 29 2.63 -3.78 20.82
CA ARG A 29 2.57 -5.06 20.12
C ARG A 29 3.86 -5.84 20.37
N ASP A 30 3.73 -7.13 20.62
CA ASP A 30 4.88 -8.03 20.62
C ASP A 30 5.31 -8.30 19.17
N THR A 31 6.39 -7.65 18.74
CA THR A 31 6.96 -7.79 17.40
C THR A 31 7.84 -9.02 17.24
N SER A 32 8.12 -9.76 18.32
CA SER A 32 9.00 -10.93 18.30
C SER A 32 8.39 -12.15 17.63
N TYR A 33 7.04 -12.23 17.60
CA TYR A 33 6.32 -13.40 17.09
C TYR A 33 6.19 -13.41 15.57
N ASP A 34 5.95 -12.27 14.93
CA ASP A 34 5.88 -12.15 13.46
C ASP A 34 6.40 -10.77 13.01
N PRO A 35 7.72 -10.56 13.02
CA PRO A 35 8.31 -9.28 12.69
C PRO A 35 8.02 -8.84 11.24
N MET A 36 7.73 -9.78 10.33
CA MET A 36 7.45 -9.45 8.93
C MET A 36 6.06 -8.83 8.74
N LYS A 37 5.05 -9.27 9.50
CA LYS A 37 3.71 -8.65 9.47
C LYS A 37 3.70 -7.25 10.07
N LEU A 38 4.66 -6.96 10.95
CA LEU A 38 4.79 -5.70 11.64
C LEU A 38 5.90 -4.82 11.06
N ALA A 39 6.56 -5.28 9.99
CA ALA A 39 7.56 -4.49 9.27
C ALA A 39 6.92 -3.21 8.73
N ARG A 40 7.58 -2.09 8.98
CA ARG A 40 7.14 -0.81 8.45
C ARG A 40 7.23 -0.81 6.93
N GLN A 41 6.17 -0.41 6.28
CA GLN A 41 6.03 -0.41 4.82
C GLN A 41 5.99 1.00 4.23
N TYR A 42 6.39 2.01 5.00
CA TYR A 42 6.46 3.40 4.54
C TYR A 42 7.66 4.13 5.13
N GLY A 43 8.08 5.18 4.45
CA GLY A 43 9.18 6.04 4.86
C GLY A 43 9.27 7.27 3.97
N THR A 44 10.33 8.07 4.15
CA THR A 44 10.55 9.27 3.35
C THR A 44 11.73 9.08 2.42
N VAL A 45 11.60 9.47 1.17
CA VAL A 45 12.70 9.41 0.19
C VAL A 45 13.81 10.36 0.61
N TYR A 46 14.94 9.80 1.00
CA TYR A 46 16.13 10.55 1.40
C TYR A 46 16.98 10.95 0.20
N LYS A 47 17.19 10.03 -0.75
CA LYS A 47 17.95 10.27 -2.00
C LYS A 47 17.33 9.52 -3.17
N THR A 48 17.21 10.24 -4.28
CA THR A 48 16.85 9.65 -5.57
C THR A 48 18.08 9.14 -6.32
N PRO A 49 17.92 8.18 -7.24
CA PRO A 49 19.01 7.67 -8.08
C PRO A 49 19.60 8.78 -8.97
N MET A 50 20.86 8.60 -9.36
CA MET A 50 21.49 9.45 -10.39
C MET A 50 20.80 9.27 -11.75
N GLN A 51 20.26 8.06 -11.99
CA GLN A 51 19.53 7.70 -13.19
C GLN A 51 18.28 6.91 -12.81
N ASP A 52 17.12 7.49 -13.05
CA ASP A 52 15.79 6.83 -12.93
C ASP A 52 15.37 6.39 -14.34
N THR A 53 15.61 5.11 -14.67
CA THR A 53 15.21 4.55 -15.98
C THR A 53 13.77 4.09 -16.01
N LYS A 54 13.10 4.06 -14.87
CA LYS A 54 11.69 3.65 -14.72
C LYS A 54 10.73 4.83 -14.79
N GLU A 55 11.27 6.05 -14.79
CA GLU A 55 10.48 7.29 -14.84
C GLU A 55 9.38 7.31 -13.76
N THR A 56 9.75 6.91 -12.54
CA THR A 56 8.80 6.76 -11.43
C THR A 56 8.18 8.07 -10.96
N GLY A 57 8.82 9.19 -11.25
CA GLY A 57 8.43 10.52 -10.77
C GLY A 57 8.69 10.75 -9.27
N ILE A 58 9.33 9.80 -8.58
CA ILE A 58 9.67 9.90 -7.15
C ILE A 58 10.69 11.01 -6.91
N GLN A 59 10.47 11.84 -5.89
CA GLN A 59 11.32 12.96 -5.52
C GLN A 59 11.86 12.83 -4.09
N GLU A 60 12.99 13.48 -3.80
CA GLU A 60 13.50 13.58 -2.43
C GLU A 60 12.47 14.32 -1.56
N GLY A 61 12.14 13.75 -0.39
CA GLY A 61 11.12 14.24 0.53
C GLY A 61 9.73 13.65 0.36
N ASP A 62 9.46 12.92 -0.72
CA ASP A 62 8.19 12.20 -0.86
C ASP A 62 8.05 11.13 0.24
N LYS A 63 6.85 11.01 0.80
CA LYS A 63 6.51 9.84 1.60
C LYS A 63 6.11 8.72 0.64
N VAL A 64 6.65 7.51 0.86
CA VAL A 64 6.46 6.37 -0.03
C VAL A 64 6.06 5.13 0.75
N TRP A 65 5.20 4.30 0.12
CA TRP A 65 4.89 2.94 0.58
C TRP A 65 5.59 1.92 -0.29
N PHE A 66 6.16 0.90 0.36
CA PHE A 66 7.06 -0.04 -0.28
C PHE A 66 6.89 -1.45 0.27
N HIS A 67 7.62 -2.39 -0.34
CA HIS A 67 7.61 -3.80 0.03
C HIS A 67 8.15 -4.00 1.45
N HIS A 68 7.48 -4.85 2.25
CA HIS A 68 7.81 -5.10 3.66
C HIS A 68 9.27 -5.56 3.92
N PHE A 69 9.96 -6.09 2.92
CA PHE A 69 11.38 -6.46 3.04
C PHE A 69 12.36 -5.28 2.98
N ILE A 70 11.90 -4.05 2.68
CA ILE A 70 12.82 -2.91 2.55
C ILE A 70 13.42 -2.54 3.89
N ALA A 71 12.60 -2.37 4.93
CA ALA A 71 13.06 -2.03 6.27
C ALA A 71 13.67 -3.25 6.99
N THR A 72 14.69 -3.84 6.40
CA THR A 72 15.42 -5.00 6.96
C THR A 72 16.92 -4.77 6.92
N PRO A 73 17.70 -5.43 7.80
CA PRO A 73 19.15 -5.27 7.87
C PRO A 73 19.90 -5.51 6.56
N VAL A 74 19.35 -6.32 5.67
CA VAL A 74 19.94 -6.61 4.34
C VAL A 74 19.97 -5.38 3.43
N ASN A 75 18.97 -4.53 3.56
CA ASN A 75 18.81 -3.32 2.75
C ASN A 75 19.37 -2.07 3.42
N PHE A 76 19.93 -2.21 4.60
CA PHE A 76 20.49 -1.09 5.36
C PHE A 76 21.72 -0.48 4.67
N VAL A 77 21.73 0.84 4.51
CA VAL A 77 22.83 1.58 3.87
C VAL A 77 23.84 2.05 4.90
N LYS A 78 24.83 1.21 5.17
CA LYS A 78 25.85 1.34 6.24
C LYS A 78 26.61 2.67 6.29
N HIS A 79 26.75 3.35 5.14
CA HIS A 79 27.57 4.57 5.01
C HIS A 79 26.76 5.79 4.58
N ALA A 80 25.44 5.74 4.80
CA ALA A 80 24.61 6.93 4.67
C ALA A 80 24.95 7.93 5.80
N ASP A 81 24.59 9.19 5.59
CA ASP A 81 24.79 10.25 6.59
C ASP A 81 23.82 10.12 7.79
N LYS A 82 22.91 9.14 7.77
CA LYS A 82 21.92 8.81 8.79
C LYS A 82 21.91 7.31 9.06
N ASP A 83 21.51 6.92 10.26
CA ASP A 83 21.56 5.52 10.73
C ASP A 83 20.30 4.70 10.39
N ASN A 84 19.31 5.30 9.71
CA ASN A 84 18.01 4.68 9.41
C ASN A 84 17.67 4.72 7.92
N ILE A 85 18.69 4.59 7.06
CA ILE A 85 18.55 4.61 5.61
C ILE A 85 18.56 3.20 5.05
N TYR A 86 17.57 2.91 4.22
CA TYR A 86 17.40 1.63 3.53
C TYR A 86 17.34 1.85 2.04
N GLN A 87 17.87 0.89 1.28
CA GLN A 87 17.77 0.92 -0.18
C GLN A 87 16.52 0.18 -0.66
N ALA A 88 15.86 0.75 -1.65
CA ALA A 88 14.74 0.15 -2.35
C ALA A 88 14.94 0.28 -3.87
N PHE A 89 14.59 -0.76 -4.61
CA PHE A 89 14.49 -0.67 -6.06
C PHE A 89 13.15 -0.03 -6.45
N ALA A 90 13.13 0.60 -7.61
CA ALA A 90 11.92 1.27 -8.13
C ALA A 90 10.66 0.37 -8.09
N GLU A 91 10.80 -0.90 -8.48
CA GLU A 91 9.71 -1.88 -8.52
C GLU A 91 9.17 -2.28 -7.14
N GLN A 92 9.90 -1.96 -6.08
CA GLN A 92 9.52 -2.24 -4.70
C GLN A 92 8.79 -1.07 -4.03
N ILE A 93 8.67 0.06 -4.72
CA ILE A 93 7.92 1.23 -4.27
C ILE A 93 6.59 1.24 -5.01
N TYR A 94 5.50 1.42 -4.28
CA TYR A 94 4.14 1.20 -4.79
C TYR A 94 3.32 2.47 -4.88
N LEU A 95 3.54 3.40 -3.94
CA LEU A 95 2.74 4.61 -3.78
C LEU A 95 3.63 5.75 -3.30
N ILE A 96 3.36 6.93 -3.81
CA ILE A 96 3.93 8.21 -3.36
C ILE A 96 2.81 9.02 -2.71
N GLN A 97 3.11 9.69 -1.61
CA GLN A 97 2.31 10.79 -1.11
C GLN A 97 3.14 12.08 -1.23
N ARG A 98 2.58 13.04 -1.94
CA ARG A 98 3.16 14.38 -2.11
C ARG A 98 2.12 15.42 -1.72
N GLY A 99 2.27 15.98 -0.53
CA GLY A 99 1.22 16.80 0.08
C GLY A 99 -0.01 15.96 0.40
N GLU A 100 -1.16 16.32 -0.17
CA GLU A 100 -2.42 15.58 -0.02
C GLU A 100 -2.66 14.56 -1.15
N GLU A 101 -1.82 14.55 -2.17
CA GLU A 101 -1.98 13.71 -3.35
C GLU A 101 -1.32 12.33 -3.17
N TYR A 102 -2.03 11.27 -3.54
CA TYR A 102 -1.54 9.91 -3.61
C TYR A 102 -1.33 9.50 -5.06
N ILE A 103 -0.09 9.13 -5.42
CA ILE A 103 0.33 8.83 -6.79
C ILE A 103 0.84 7.38 -6.84
N PRO A 104 0.13 6.46 -7.48
CA PRO A 104 0.60 5.09 -7.66
C PRO A 104 1.85 5.04 -8.53
N VAL A 105 2.79 4.15 -8.21
CA VAL A 105 4.03 3.96 -8.97
C VAL A 105 3.86 2.82 -9.96
N GLY A 106 4.07 3.10 -11.24
CA GLY A 106 4.07 2.08 -12.30
C GLY A 106 2.72 1.36 -12.44
N VAL A 107 2.70 0.05 -12.21
CA VAL A 107 1.52 -0.81 -12.48
C VAL A 107 0.58 -0.99 -11.29
N TRP A 108 0.84 -0.31 -10.19
CA TRP A 108 0.12 -0.54 -8.94
C TRP A 108 -1.15 0.29 -8.82
N ASN A 109 -2.16 -0.31 -8.19
CA ASN A 109 -3.44 0.30 -7.85
C ASN A 109 -3.86 -0.16 -6.46
N PHE A 110 -4.76 0.58 -5.82
CA PHE A 110 -5.22 0.30 -4.46
C PHE A 110 -6.74 0.29 -4.44
N MET A 111 -7.29 -0.82 -3.95
CA MET A 111 -8.72 -1.08 -3.88
C MET A 111 -9.16 -1.23 -2.43
N GLU A 112 -10.39 -0.89 -2.15
CA GLU A 112 -11.05 -1.17 -0.89
C GLU A 112 -11.92 -2.41 -1.05
N GLN A 113 -11.80 -3.36 -0.14
CA GLN A 113 -12.60 -4.58 -0.13
C GLN A 113 -14.08 -4.25 0.02
N GLU A 114 -14.93 -4.82 -0.82
CA GLU A 114 -16.38 -4.74 -0.64
C GLU A 114 -16.82 -5.61 0.53
N MET A 115 -17.64 -5.03 1.42
CA MET A 115 -18.16 -5.72 2.58
C MET A 115 -19.67 -5.94 2.40
N LYS A 116 -20.12 -7.17 2.63
CA LYS A 116 -21.54 -7.51 2.69
C LYS A 116 -22.04 -7.29 4.12
N GLU A 117 -23.13 -6.54 4.26
CA GLU A 117 -23.76 -6.40 5.58
C GLU A 117 -24.30 -7.74 6.08
N PRO A 118 -24.36 -7.95 7.41
CA PRO A 118 -24.94 -9.15 8.01
C PRO A 118 -26.37 -9.35 7.54
N GLU A 119 -26.69 -10.51 7.01
CA GLU A 119 -28.06 -10.86 6.62
C GLU A 119 -28.95 -11.04 7.86
N GLN A 120 -30.12 -10.44 7.82
CA GLN A 120 -31.16 -10.67 8.81
C GLN A 120 -32.26 -11.54 8.19
N SER A 121 -32.78 -12.49 8.98
CA SER A 121 -33.99 -13.21 8.60
C SER A 121 -35.21 -12.28 8.65
N GLU A 122 -36.31 -12.66 8.01
CA GLU A 122 -37.59 -11.94 8.10
C GLU A 122 -38.11 -11.77 9.55
N SER A 123 -37.66 -12.63 10.44
CA SER A 123 -37.97 -12.55 11.90
C SER A 123 -36.99 -11.67 12.69
N GLY A 124 -36.03 -10.97 12.00
CA GLY A 124 -35.05 -10.08 12.63
C GLY A 124 -33.87 -10.81 13.29
N ILE A 125 -33.70 -12.11 13.08
CA ILE A 125 -32.57 -12.86 13.59
C ILE A 125 -31.37 -12.64 12.64
N LEU A 126 -30.22 -12.20 13.20
CA LEU A 126 -28.97 -12.09 12.45
C LEU A 126 -28.51 -13.50 12.04
N LEU A 127 -28.40 -13.74 10.76
CA LEU A 127 -27.89 -15.00 10.18
C LEU A 127 -26.37 -15.02 10.22
N GLU A 128 -25.72 -13.85 10.11
CA GLU A 128 -24.29 -13.66 10.30
C GLU A 128 -24.02 -12.65 11.40
N ARG A 129 -23.02 -12.88 12.25
CA ARG A 129 -22.68 -12.00 13.38
C ARG A 129 -21.84 -10.79 13.01
N SER A 130 -21.21 -10.81 11.82
CA SER A 130 -20.32 -9.74 11.34
C SER A 130 -20.47 -9.57 9.85
N ALA A 131 -20.12 -8.39 9.36
CA ALA A 131 -19.95 -8.16 7.92
C ALA A 131 -18.91 -9.13 7.35
N SER A 132 -19.20 -9.72 6.19
CA SER A 132 -18.29 -10.59 5.45
C SER A 132 -17.73 -9.89 4.21
N GLU A 133 -16.52 -10.27 3.81
CA GLU A 133 -15.92 -9.77 2.58
C GLU A 133 -16.66 -10.35 1.36
N VAL A 134 -16.94 -9.50 0.36
CA VAL A 134 -17.42 -9.96 -0.94
C VAL A 134 -16.20 -10.43 -1.73
N GLU A 135 -16.14 -11.71 -1.99
CA GLU A 135 -14.97 -12.34 -2.61
C GLU A 135 -14.64 -11.71 -3.97
N LEU A 136 -13.38 -11.33 -4.16
CA LEU A 136 -12.81 -10.77 -5.40
C LEU A 136 -13.46 -9.46 -5.91
N HIS A 137 -14.16 -8.74 -5.04
CA HIS A 137 -14.84 -7.50 -5.39
C HIS A 137 -14.53 -6.37 -4.41
N GLY A 138 -14.53 -5.15 -4.94
CA GLY A 138 -14.35 -3.93 -4.13
C GLY A 138 -14.44 -2.66 -4.95
N HIS A 139 -13.93 -1.59 -4.39
CA HIS A 139 -13.98 -0.28 -5.01
C HIS A 139 -12.58 0.28 -5.27
N ALA A 140 -12.40 0.90 -6.44
CA ALA A 140 -11.17 1.58 -6.81
C ALA A 140 -10.98 2.81 -5.91
N VAL A 141 -9.82 2.92 -5.23
CA VAL A 141 -9.54 4.04 -4.31
C VAL A 141 -8.42 4.92 -4.83
N ILE A 142 -7.28 4.32 -5.19
CA ILE A 142 -6.14 5.03 -5.77
C ILE A 142 -5.73 4.25 -7.01
N ILE A 143 -5.85 4.85 -8.18
CA ILE A 143 -5.61 4.20 -9.47
C ILE A 143 -4.58 4.98 -10.29
N ASN A 144 -3.77 4.25 -11.03
CA ASN A 144 -2.76 4.82 -11.90
C ASN A 144 -3.37 5.34 -13.22
N ASP A 145 -2.56 6.04 -14.00
CA ASP A 145 -3.01 6.65 -15.25
C ASP A 145 -3.46 5.62 -16.28
N TRP A 146 -2.82 4.45 -16.33
CA TRP A 146 -3.27 3.38 -17.23
C TRP A 146 -4.71 2.94 -16.94
N MET A 147 -5.08 2.76 -15.67
CA MET A 147 -6.47 2.43 -15.28
C MET A 147 -7.43 3.56 -15.65
N LYS A 148 -7.04 4.82 -15.42
CA LYS A 148 -7.84 6.00 -15.83
C LYS A 148 -8.06 6.04 -17.36
N GLU A 149 -7.02 5.72 -18.15
CA GLU A 149 -7.11 5.62 -19.62
C GLU A 149 -8.05 4.49 -20.09
N GLN A 150 -8.19 3.41 -19.29
CA GLN A 150 -9.18 2.36 -19.55
C GLN A 150 -10.61 2.76 -19.14
N GLY A 151 -10.81 3.99 -18.63
CA GLY A 151 -12.10 4.52 -18.22
C GLY A 151 -12.49 4.23 -16.78
N VAL A 152 -11.63 3.60 -15.99
CA VAL A 152 -11.87 3.35 -14.56
C VAL A 152 -11.74 4.65 -13.78
N LYS A 153 -12.62 4.87 -12.83
CA LYS A 153 -12.64 6.03 -11.93
C LYS A 153 -12.53 5.57 -10.49
N GLU A 154 -12.03 6.46 -9.63
CA GLU A 154 -12.10 6.26 -8.19
C GLU A 154 -13.55 6.14 -7.74
N GLY A 155 -13.83 5.16 -6.90
CA GLY A 155 -15.18 4.78 -6.46
C GLY A 155 -15.85 3.71 -7.32
N ASP A 156 -15.36 3.43 -8.52
CA ASP A 156 -15.95 2.38 -9.36
C ASP A 156 -15.81 1.02 -8.68
N ARG A 157 -16.88 0.22 -8.80
CA ARG A 157 -16.88 -1.17 -8.37
C ARG A 157 -16.07 -2.01 -9.36
N VAL A 158 -15.13 -2.80 -8.88
CA VAL A 158 -14.21 -3.61 -9.69
C VAL A 158 -14.19 -5.06 -9.22
N MET A 159 -13.81 -5.95 -10.13
CA MET A 159 -13.56 -7.35 -9.86
C MET A 159 -12.11 -7.68 -10.22
N TRP A 160 -11.45 -8.54 -9.43
CA TRP A 160 -10.07 -8.96 -9.66
C TRP A 160 -9.87 -10.46 -9.62
N SER A 161 -8.68 -10.92 -10.00
CA SER A 161 -8.30 -12.33 -10.02
C SER A 161 -7.95 -12.84 -8.62
N GLU A 162 -8.15 -14.13 -8.40
CA GLU A 162 -7.74 -14.82 -7.16
C GLU A 162 -6.24 -14.65 -6.88
N ASN A 163 -5.90 -14.54 -5.60
CA ASN A 163 -4.51 -14.44 -5.10
C ASN A 163 -3.72 -13.23 -5.62
N SER A 164 -4.39 -12.16 -6.07
CA SER A 164 -3.78 -10.92 -6.52
C SER A 164 -3.67 -9.86 -5.43
N GLU A 165 -4.40 -10.05 -4.34
CA GLU A 165 -4.54 -9.09 -3.25
C GLU A 165 -3.30 -9.11 -2.35
N TYR A 166 -2.88 -7.92 -1.95
CA TYR A 166 -1.87 -7.73 -0.93
C TYR A 166 -2.29 -6.59 0.00
N ASP A 167 -2.50 -6.92 1.26
CA ASP A 167 -2.90 -5.97 2.28
C ASP A 167 -1.85 -4.89 2.50
N MET A 168 -2.26 -3.63 2.46
CA MET A 168 -1.44 -2.49 2.85
C MET A 168 -2.21 -1.53 3.74
N ASN A 169 -1.55 -1.02 4.75
CA ASN A 169 -2.10 0.05 5.58
C ASN A 169 -1.59 1.40 5.04
N ILE A 170 -2.53 2.23 4.57
CA ILE A 170 -2.23 3.57 4.10
C ILE A 170 -2.97 4.54 5.02
N GLU A 171 -2.23 5.24 5.88
CA GLU A 171 -2.78 6.22 6.84
C GLU A 171 -3.91 5.64 7.73
N GLY A 172 -3.76 4.40 8.17
CA GLY A 172 -4.76 3.72 9.01
C GLY A 172 -5.90 3.05 8.24
N LYS A 173 -5.98 3.25 6.92
CA LYS A 173 -6.95 2.57 6.06
C LYS A 173 -6.33 1.31 5.46
N LYS A 174 -6.97 0.15 5.66
CA LYS A 174 -6.59 -1.09 5.00
C LYS A 174 -7.02 -1.04 3.53
N LEU A 175 -6.07 -1.10 2.60
CA LEU A 175 -6.31 -1.20 1.17
C LEU A 175 -5.64 -2.44 0.59
N LEU A 176 -6.17 -2.94 -0.50
CA LEU A 176 -5.62 -4.05 -1.27
C LEU A 176 -4.79 -3.48 -2.43
N ARG A 177 -3.49 -3.74 -2.42
CA ARG A 177 -2.60 -3.41 -3.54
C ARG A 177 -2.68 -4.49 -4.60
N MET A 178 -2.86 -4.12 -5.85
CA MET A 178 -2.87 -5.04 -7.00
C MET A 178 -2.31 -4.38 -8.26
N ARG A 179 -1.99 -5.18 -9.26
CA ARG A 179 -1.45 -4.72 -10.54
C ARG A 179 -2.57 -4.45 -11.53
N ASN A 180 -2.27 -3.71 -12.60
CA ASN A 180 -3.23 -3.42 -13.68
C ASN A 180 -3.95 -4.66 -14.22
N PHE A 181 -3.19 -5.72 -14.49
CA PHE A 181 -3.72 -6.95 -15.09
C PHE A 181 -4.43 -7.89 -14.12
N ASP A 182 -4.37 -7.61 -12.83
CA ASP A 182 -5.11 -8.35 -11.80
C ASP A 182 -6.57 -7.86 -11.74
N VAL A 183 -6.84 -6.64 -12.18
CA VAL A 183 -8.20 -6.09 -12.28
C VAL A 183 -8.84 -6.59 -13.59
N LEU A 184 -9.88 -7.41 -13.48
CA LEU A 184 -10.48 -8.13 -14.59
C LEU A 184 -11.67 -7.39 -15.21
N ALA A 185 -12.44 -6.67 -14.40
CA ALA A 185 -13.63 -5.98 -14.85
C ALA A 185 -13.97 -4.77 -13.98
N VAL A 186 -14.67 -3.81 -14.59
CA VAL A 186 -15.32 -2.70 -13.93
C VAL A 186 -16.82 -2.86 -14.15
N TYR A 187 -17.60 -2.67 -13.10
CA TYR A 187 -19.06 -2.66 -13.23
C TYR A 187 -19.48 -1.30 -13.80
N GLU A 188 -20.09 -1.31 -14.98
CA GLU A 188 -20.75 -0.11 -15.49
C GLU A 188 -21.82 0.30 -14.49
N GLY A 189 -21.75 1.55 -14.02
CA GLY A 189 -22.57 2.02 -12.92
C GLY A 189 -24.06 1.73 -13.16
N ALA A 190 -24.68 1.10 -12.19
CA ALA A 190 -26.11 1.29 -12.01
C ALA A 190 -26.31 2.75 -11.56
N GLU A 191 -26.86 3.58 -12.42
CA GLU A 191 -27.40 4.89 -12.09
C GLU A 191 -28.44 4.80 -10.96
#